data_2cf3535ccb05cfa68c6cf504ff3d69a0
#
_entry.id   2cf3535ccb05cfa68c6cf504ff3d69a0
#
_cell.length_a   1.000
_cell.length_b   1.000
_cell.length_c   1.000
_cell.angle_alpha   90.00
_cell.angle_beta   90.00
_cell.angle_gamma   90.00
#
_symmetry.space_group_name_H-M   'P 1'
#
loop_
_entity.id
_entity.type
_entity.pdbx_description
1 polymer ?
#
loop_
_entity_poly.entity_id
_entity_poly.type
_entity_poly.pdbx_seq_one_letter_code
_entity_poly.pdbx_strand_id
1 'polypeptide(L)'
;MGGVMFCSDADLSGDSVIFLAHQWNFFPGKQYTPSDFNEKSVTGGTFLTLGSFGNFSLGSTSEASNGTATYRLTLSLPDTARTYSLYLPEIFSAYTLYLNEEKVCSQGNPDLAHYKDLIGNKEISFTASGTVHITIIATNYSHIYSGITYPPAFGTVTAIQKYLSTRLFISGITLAAIFLFGACSLFFFCRLKHNNALVF
;
A
#
# COMPACT_ATOMS: atom_id res chain seq x y z
N MET A 1 -7.55 1.03 -23.64
CA MET A 1 -8.43 0.86 -22.46
C MET A 1 -7.53 0.84 -21.24
N GLY A 2 -7.49 1.90 -20.47
CA GLY A 2 -6.67 1.99 -19.25
C GLY A 2 -7.57 2.01 -18.03
N GLY A 3 -7.00 1.77 -16.84
CA GLY A 3 -7.74 1.78 -15.57
C GLY A 3 -8.46 0.48 -15.22
N VAL A 4 -8.26 -0.59 -16.00
CA VAL A 4 -8.84 -1.91 -15.74
C VAL A 4 -7.73 -2.95 -15.65
N MET A 5 -7.70 -3.70 -14.56
CA MET A 5 -6.84 -4.86 -14.36
C MET A 5 -7.70 -6.13 -14.39
N PHE A 6 -7.35 -7.04 -15.26
CA PHE A 6 -8.02 -8.33 -15.38
C PHE A 6 -7.35 -9.34 -14.44
N CYS A 7 -8.16 -9.99 -13.62
CA CYS A 7 -7.74 -11.03 -12.69
C CYS A 7 -8.46 -12.32 -13.05
N SER A 8 -7.77 -13.22 -13.71
CA SER A 8 -8.35 -14.53 -14.10
C SER A 8 -8.39 -15.49 -12.90
N ASP A 9 -9.17 -16.58 -13.04
CA ASP A 9 -9.16 -17.66 -12.05
C ASP A 9 -7.76 -18.26 -11.82
N ALA A 10 -6.92 -18.29 -12.86
CA ALA A 10 -5.55 -18.77 -12.76
C ALA A 10 -4.69 -17.84 -11.90
N ASP A 11 -4.83 -16.51 -12.08
CA ASP A 11 -4.11 -15.50 -11.29
C ASP A 11 -4.51 -15.51 -9.82
N LEU A 12 -5.77 -15.87 -9.52
CA LEU A 12 -6.36 -15.92 -8.18
C LEU A 12 -6.39 -17.33 -7.59
N SER A 13 -5.69 -18.27 -8.22
CA SER A 13 -5.61 -19.66 -7.76
C SER A 13 -4.48 -19.85 -6.73
N GLY A 14 -4.72 -20.73 -5.76
CA GLY A 14 -3.71 -21.11 -4.78
C GLY A 14 -3.27 -19.96 -3.88
N ASP A 15 -1.95 -19.80 -3.75
CA ASP A 15 -1.30 -18.81 -2.89
C ASP A 15 -0.83 -17.55 -3.64
N SER A 16 -1.32 -17.35 -4.86
CA SER A 16 -0.89 -16.23 -5.70
C SER A 16 -1.37 -14.89 -5.16
N VAL A 17 -0.46 -13.92 -5.12
CA VAL A 17 -0.72 -12.53 -4.72
C VAL A 17 -0.44 -11.63 -5.91
N ILE A 18 -1.40 -10.78 -6.24
CA ILE A 18 -1.31 -9.80 -7.32
C ILE A 18 -0.97 -8.44 -6.71
N PHE A 19 0.12 -7.82 -7.16
CA PHE A 19 0.43 -6.44 -6.78
C PHE A 19 -0.25 -5.48 -7.73
N LEU A 20 -1.13 -4.64 -7.18
CA LEU A 20 -1.88 -3.64 -7.94
C LEU A 20 -0.99 -2.42 -8.22
N ALA A 21 0.07 -2.63 -8.99
CA ALA A 21 1.05 -1.59 -9.30
C ALA A 21 0.64 -0.71 -10.50
N HIS A 22 -0.08 -1.27 -11.46
CA HIS A 22 -0.31 -0.64 -12.76
C HIS A 22 -1.76 -0.24 -12.96
N GLN A 23 -2.00 0.57 -14.00
CA GLN A 23 -3.35 0.93 -14.49
C GLN A 23 -4.19 1.80 -13.53
N TRP A 24 -3.59 2.44 -12.55
CA TRP A 24 -4.30 3.40 -11.72
C TRP A 24 -4.63 4.66 -12.49
N ASN A 25 -5.90 5.04 -12.49
CA ASN A 25 -6.33 6.37 -12.87
C ASN A 25 -6.04 7.32 -11.71
N PHE A 26 -5.25 8.35 -11.97
CA PHE A 26 -4.78 9.31 -10.98
C PHE A 26 -5.27 10.71 -11.29
N PHE A 27 -5.86 11.36 -10.30
CA PHE A 27 -6.46 12.70 -10.40
C PHE A 27 -5.81 13.62 -9.36
N PRO A 28 -4.68 14.28 -9.70
CA PRO A 28 -4.02 15.19 -8.78
C PRO A 28 -4.86 16.41 -8.47
N GLY A 29 -4.84 16.87 -7.21
CA GLY A 29 -5.59 18.03 -6.74
C GLY A 29 -7.11 17.84 -6.66
N LYS A 30 -7.61 16.60 -6.80
CA LYS A 30 -9.04 16.28 -6.81
C LYS A 30 -9.40 15.26 -5.74
N GLN A 31 -10.57 15.45 -5.15
CA GLN A 31 -11.21 14.52 -4.21
C GLN A 31 -12.50 13.99 -4.85
N TYR A 32 -12.37 13.03 -5.76
CA TYR A 32 -13.51 12.40 -6.38
C TYR A 32 -13.97 11.20 -5.56
N THR A 33 -15.22 11.24 -5.12
CA THR A 33 -15.91 10.11 -4.52
C THR A 33 -16.44 9.15 -5.60
N PRO A 34 -16.82 7.91 -5.26
CA PRO A 34 -17.41 7.00 -6.26
C PRO A 34 -18.63 7.60 -7.00
N SER A 35 -19.48 8.38 -6.32
CA SER A 35 -20.64 9.03 -6.95
C SER A 35 -20.26 10.04 -8.04
N ASP A 36 -19.13 10.73 -7.87
CA ASP A 36 -18.66 11.67 -8.90
C ASP A 36 -18.36 10.97 -10.22
N PHE A 37 -17.91 9.72 -10.19
CA PHE A 37 -17.65 8.93 -11.39
C PHE A 37 -18.92 8.39 -12.05
N ASN A 38 -20.00 8.26 -11.32
CA ASN A 38 -21.29 7.79 -11.86
C ASN A 38 -22.13 8.96 -12.42
N GLU A 39 -22.09 10.13 -11.77
CA GLU A 39 -22.95 11.27 -12.09
C GLU A 39 -22.29 12.25 -13.07
N LYS A 40 -20.97 12.32 -13.08
CA LYS A 40 -20.21 13.30 -13.86
C LYS A 40 -19.30 12.60 -14.86
N SER A 41 -19.13 13.22 -16.02
CA SER A 41 -18.05 12.82 -16.94
C SER A 41 -16.71 13.28 -16.35
N VAL A 42 -16.14 12.47 -15.46
CA VAL A 42 -14.83 12.75 -14.89
C VAL A 42 -13.75 12.58 -15.97
N THR A 43 -13.10 13.67 -16.32
CA THR A 43 -12.04 13.73 -17.34
C THR A 43 -10.74 14.21 -16.72
N GLY A 44 -9.61 14.00 -17.38
CA GLY A 44 -8.31 14.55 -16.99
C GLY A 44 -7.49 13.67 -16.04
N GLY A 45 -7.86 12.42 -15.86
CA GLY A 45 -7.02 11.44 -15.15
C GLY A 45 -5.79 11.03 -15.96
N THR A 46 -4.69 10.78 -15.27
CA THR A 46 -3.45 10.26 -15.85
C THR A 46 -3.24 8.83 -15.35
N PHE A 47 -2.73 7.95 -16.22
CA PHE A 47 -2.39 6.60 -15.79
C PHE A 47 -1.06 6.60 -15.02
N LEU A 48 -1.09 5.99 -13.84
CA LEU A 48 0.02 5.90 -12.93
C LEU A 48 0.44 4.45 -12.69
N THR A 49 1.74 4.23 -12.61
CA THR A 49 2.32 3.02 -12.03
C THR A 49 2.81 3.34 -10.63
N LEU A 50 2.27 2.66 -9.62
CA LEU A 50 2.68 2.82 -8.22
C LEU A 50 4.10 2.29 -8.00
N GLY A 51 4.81 2.90 -7.05
CA GLY A 51 6.20 2.56 -6.76
C GLY A 51 7.24 3.34 -7.58
N SER A 52 6.81 4.11 -8.59
CA SER A 52 7.71 4.96 -9.40
C SER A 52 7.83 6.38 -8.85
N PHE A 53 6.79 6.89 -8.18
CA PHE A 53 6.72 8.25 -7.66
C PHE A 53 6.14 8.29 -6.27
N GLY A 54 6.76 9.03 -5.37
CA GLY A 54 6.36 9.18 -3.98
C GLY A 54 5.61 10.48 -3.67
N ASN A 55 5.00 11.14 -4.65
CA ASN A 55 4.25 12.37 -4.44
C ASN A 55 3.09 12.56 -5.43
N PHE A 56 2.21 13.55 -5.15
CA PHE A 56 1.03 13.85 -5.97
C PHE A 56 1.35 14.52 -7.31
N SER A 57 2.57 14.91 -7.56
CA SER A 57 2.94 15.70 -8.75
C SER A 57 3.68 14.92 -9.83
N LEU A 58 3.70 13.60 -9.75
CA LEU A 58 4.31 12.75 -10.79
C LEU A 58 5.77 13.11 -11.12
N GLY A 59 6.57 13.45 -10.13
CA GLY A 59 8.02 13.67 -10.28
C GLY A 59 8.47 15.13 -10.31
N SER A 60 7.62 16.11 -10.06
CA SER A 60 8.05 17.47 -9.81
C SER A 60 8.44 17.72 -8.34
N THR A 61 9.10 18.83 -8.06
CA THR A 61 9.79 19.19 -6.82
C THR A 61 9.06 18.92 -5.49
N SER A 62 9.77 18.98 -4.37
CA SER A 62 9.31 18.68 -3.00
C SER A 62 8.07 19.43 -2.53
N GLU A 63 7.75 20.59 -3.11
CA GLU A 63 6.53 21.35 -2.81
C GLU A 63 5.24 20.65 -3.24
N ALA A 64 5.34 19.69 -4.12
CA ALA A 64 4.22 18.94 -4.67
C ALA A 64 3.82 17.70 -3.85
N SER A 65 4.42 17.47 -2.68
CA SER A 65 3.98 16.44 -1.75
C SER A 65 2.70 16.82 -1.01
N ASN A 66 2.43 18.13 -0.83
CA ASN A 66 1.24 18.63 -0.14
C ASN A 66 0.04 18.69 -1.10
N GLY A 67 -1.14 18.42 -0.56
CA GLY A 67 -2.38 18.48 -1.29
C GLY A 67 -3.21 17.21 -1.20
N THR A 68 -3.98 16.96 -2.24
CA THR A 68 -4.87 15.80 -2.32
C THR A 68 -4.84 15.16 -3.69
N ALA A 69 -5.18 13.89 -3.76
CA ALA A 69 -5.37 13.19 -5.03
C ALA A 69 -6.37 12.05 -4.89
N THR A 70 -7.01 11.68 -6.00
CA THR A 70 -7.83 10.48 -6.10
C THR A 70 -7.15 9.47 -6.99
N TYR A 71 -7.10 8.23 -6.52
CA TYR A 71 -6.64 7.06 -7.25
C TYR A 71 -7.82 6.14 -7.51
N ARG A 72 -8.01 5.69 -8.74
CA ARG A 72 -9.06 4.75 -9.10
C ARG A 72 -8.52 3.61 -9.94
N LEU A 73 -8.85 2.39 -9.55
CA LEU A 73 -8.55 1.17 -10.29
C LEU A 73 -9.79 0.32 -10.40
N THR A 74 -10.03 -0.24 -11.57
CA THR A 74 -11.10 -1.21 -11.80
C THR A 74 -10.48 -2.61 -11.87
N LEU A 75 -10.97 -3.53 -11.05
CA LEU A 75 -10.65 -4.94 -11.14
C LEU A 75 -11.78 -5.66 -11.90
N SER A 76 -11.41 -6.47 -12.89
CA SER A 76 -12.30 -7.43 -13.53
C SER A 76 -12.02 -8.80 -12.92
N LEU A 77 -12.93 -9.29 -12.10
CA LEU A 77 -12.86 -10.54 -11.35
C LEU A 77 -13.67 -11.63 -12.05
N PRO A 78 -13.45 -12.91 -11.72
CA PRO A 78 -14.31 -14.00 -12.15
C PRO A 78 -15.78 -13.77 -11.73
N ASP A 79 -16.72 -14.34 -12.50
CA ASP A 79 -18.16 -14.18 -12.25
C ASP A 79 -18.64 -14.91 -10.99
N THR A 80 -17.86 -15.87 -10.51
CA THR A 80 -18.16 -16.58 -9.24
C THR A 80 -17.77 -15.73 -8.06
N ALA A 81 -18.74 -15.43 -7.19
CA ALA A 81 -18.48 -14.66 -5.98
C ALA A 81 -17.53 -15.42 -5.04
N ARG A 82 -16.46 -14.73 -4.65
CA ARG A 82 -15.43 -15.24 -3.72
C ARG A 82 -15.03 -14.16 -2.73
N THR A 83 -14.50 -14.59 -1.59
CA THR A 83 -13.92 -13.66 -0.62
C THR A 83 -12.46 -13.41 -0.96
N TYR A 84 -12.13 -12.14 -1.16
CA TYR A 84 -10.81 -11.62 -1.43
C TYR A 84 -10.29 -10.79 -0.27
N SER A 85 -8.99 -10.59 -0.23
CA SER A 85 -8.34 -9.65 0.68
C SER A 85 -7.50 -8.65 -0.10
N LEU A 86 -7.64 -7.39 0.27
CA LEU A 86 -6.83 -6.26 -0.19
C LEU A 86 -5.94 -5.82 0.98
N TYR A 87 -4.63 -5.95 0.81
CA TYR A 87 -3.65 -5.44 1.74
C TYR A 87 -3.08 -4.12 1.23
N LEU A 88 -3.28 -3.07 2.01
CA LEU A 88 -2.72 -1.74 1.79
C LEU A 88 -1.47 -1.62 2.67
N PRO A 89 -0.27 -1.50 2.07
CA PRO A 89 0.92 -1.09 2.81
C PRO A 89 0.78 0.34 3.35
N GLU A 90 1.81 0.84 4.01
CA GLU A 90 1.82 2.20 4.56
C GLU A 90 1.51 3.24 3.48
N ILE A 91 0.46 4.02 3.71
CA ILE A 91 0.11 5.21 2.93
C ILE A 91 0.51 6.42 3.78
N PHE A 92 1.46 7.22 3.30
CA PHE A 92 1.99 8.40 4.00
C PHE A 92 1.08 9.62 3.85
N SER A 93 -0.20 9.41 4.12
CA SER A 93 -1.25 10.42 3.93
C SER A 93 -2.47 10.04 4.76
N ALA A 94 -3.29 11.01 5.13
CA ALA A 94 -4.66 10.71 5.51
C ALA A 94 -5.40 10.19 4.27
N TYR A 95 -6.15 9.10 4.38
CA TYR A 95 -6.85 8.54 3.23
C TYR A 95 -8.19 7.93 3.56
N THR A 96 -9.04 7.86 2.55
CA THR A 96 -10.31 7.13 2.56
C THR A 96 -10.34 6.16 1.39
N LEU A 97 -10.67 4.89 1.68
CA LEU A 97 -10.83 3.83 0.69
C LEU A 97 -12.31 3.50 0.50
N TYR A 98 -12.69 3.39 -0.75
CA TYR A 98 -13.99 2.89 -1.18
C TYR A 98 -13.81 1.64 -2.04
N LEU A 99 -14.69 0.67 -1.84
CA LEU A 99 -14.90 -0.47 -2.75
C LEU A 99 -16.29 -0.29 -3.37
N ASN A 100 -16.32 -0.14 -4.68
CA ASN A 100 -17.49 0.35 -5.40
C ASN A 100 -17.96 1.70 -4.83
N GLU A 101 -19.15 1.75 -4.23
CA GLU A 101 -19.71 2.95 -3.60
C GLU A 101 -19.56 2.95 -2.07
N GLU A 102 -19.15 1.81 -1.49
CA GLU A 102 -19.07 1.64 -0.05
C GLU A 102 -17.74 2.16 0.50
N LYS A 103 -17.82 3.03 1.52
CA LYS A 103 -16.64 3.46 2.29
C LYS A 103 -16.24 2.34 3.26
N VAL A 104 -15.14 1.67 2.98
CA VAL A 104 -14.68 0.51 3.77
C VAL A 104 -13.59 0.84 4.79
N CYS A 105 -12.84 1.93 4.56
CA CYS A 105 -11.78 2.34 5.47
C CYS A 105 -11.52 3.84 5.38
N SER A 106 -11.14 4.43 6.53
CA SER A 106 -10.60 5.79 6.60
C SER A 106 -9.50 5.83 7.64
N GLN A 107 -8.36 6.40 7.30
CA GLN A 107 -7.25 6.58 8.23
C GLN A 107 -6.78 8.03 8.22
N GLY A 108 -6.56 8.58 9.42
CA GLY A 108 -6.22 9.97 9.60
C GLY A 108 -7.39 10.94 9.43
N ASN A 109 -7.08 12.24 9.44
CA ASN A 109 -8.02 13.32 9.20
C ASN A 109 -7.51 14.18 8.04
N PRO A 110 -8.23 14.26 6.91
CA PRO A 110 -7.81 15.04 5.74
C PRO A 110 -8.10 16.53 5.84
N ASP A 111 -8.82 17.00 6.88
CA ASP A 111 -9.15 18.41 7.07
C ASP A 111 -7.88 19.24 7.33
N LEU A 112 -7.63 20.26 6.54
CA LEU A 112 -6.43 21.08 6.63
C LEU A 112 -6.25 21.71 8.01
N ALA A 113 -7.33 22.13 8.67
CA ALA A 113 -7.28 22.77 9.99
C ALA A 113 -6.95 21.76 11.11
N HIS A 114 -7.26 20.49 10.92
CA HIS A 114 -7.10 19.42 11.91
C HIS A 114 -6.39 18.21 11.27
N TYR A 115 -5.52 18.46 10.30
CA TYR A 115 -4.85 17.40 9.57
C TYR A 115 -4.09 16.48 10.52
N LYS A 116 -4.31 15.20 10.31
CA LYS A 116 -3.56 14.14 11.01
C LYS A 116 -3.44 12.95 10.07
N ASP A 117 -2.23 12.57 9.75
CA ASP A 117 -1.94 11.29 9.14
C ASP A 117 -2.03 10.15 10.17
N LEU A 118 -2.31 8.97 9.70
CA LEU A 118 -2.24 7.75 10.49
C LEU A 118 -1.60 6.67 9.59
N ILE A 119 -0.27 6.58 9.68
CA ILE A 119 0.50 5.66 8.85
C ILE A 119 0.40 4.26 9.44
N GLY A 120 0.08 3.30 8.58
CA GLY A 120 -0.01 1.90 8.99
C GLY A 120 -0.57 1.01 7.89
N ASN A 121 -0.31 -0.28 8.05
CA ASN A 121 -0.83 -1.31 7.14
C ASN A 121 -2.31 -1.55 7.41
N LYS A 122 -3.07 -1.87 6.37
CA LYS A 122 -4.47 -2.23 6.48
C LYS A 122 -4.79 -3.45 5.63
N GLU A 123 -5.44 -4.44 6.21
CA GLU A 123 -6.02 -5.57 5.49
C GLU A 123 -7.54 -5.45 5.51
N ILE A 124 -8.16 -5.64 4.35
CA ILE A 124 -9.62 -5.51 4.15
C ILE A 124 -10.08 -6.72 3.36
N SER A 125 -10.96 -7.52 3.96
CA SER A 125 -11.58 -8.66 3.27
C SER A 125 -12.99 -8.29 2.81
N PHE A 126 -13.33 -8.69 1.59
CA PHE A 126 -14.62 -8.44 0.98
C PHE A 126 -15.00 -9.56 0.02
N THR A 127 -16.30 -9.75 -0.22
CA THR A 127 -16.81 -10.74 -1.16
C THR A 127 -17.28 -10.03 -2.42
N ALA A 128 -16.80 -10.49 -3.57
CA ALA A 128 -17.12 -9.88 -4.86
C ALA A 128 -17.07 -10.87 -6.02
N SER A 129 -17.66 -10.46 -7.16
CA SER A 129 -17.57 -11.09 -8.47
C SER A 129 -17.69 -10.03 -9.57
N GLY A 130 -17.24 -10.34 -10.77
CA GLY A 130 -17.33 -9.42 -11.90
C GLY A 130 -16.48 -8.16 -11.71
N THR A 131 -17.09 -6.99 -11.73
CA THR A 131 -16.36 -5.71 -11.70
C THR A 131 -16.34 -5.11 -10.30
N VAL A 132 -15.14 -4.73 -9.83
CA VAL A 132 -14.93 -4.00 -8.56
C VAL A 132 -14.12 -2.73 -8.81
N HIS A 133 -14.62 -1.62 -8.32
CA HIS A 133 -13.93 -0.34 -8.36
C HIS A 133 -13.26 -0.05 -7.01
N ILE A 134 -11.95 0.12 -7.02
CA ILE A 134 -11.17 0.60 -5.88
C ILE A 134 -10.95 2.09 -6.07
N THR A 135 -11.43 2.90 -5.12
CA THR A 135 -11.20 4.36 -5.13
C THR A 135 -10.53 4.76 -3.82
N ILE A 136 -9.37 5.42 -3.90
CA ILE A 136 -8.63 5.92 -2.74
C ILE A 136 -8.46 7.42 -2.88
N ILE A 137 -8.97 8.17 -1.92
CA ILE A 137 -8.76 9.62 -1.80
C ILE A 137 -7.69 9.81 -0.73
N ALA A 138 -6.56 10.39 -1.10
CA ALA A 138 -5.44 10.64 -0.20
C ALA A 138 -5.16 12.13 -0.08
N THR A 139 -4.87 12.61 1.14
CA THR A 139 -4.52 14.00 1.45
C THR A 139 -3.27 14.02 2.30
N ASN A 140 -2.29 14.86 1.95
CA ASN A 140 -1.04 15.01 2.68
C ASN A 140 -0.67 16.48 2.89
N TYR A 141 -0.25 16.80 4.14
CA TYR A 141 0.28 18.11 4.49
C TYR A 141 1.49 18.04 5.42
N SER A 142 2.00 16.83 5.73
CA SER A 142 3.07 16.64 6.70
C SER A 142 4.28 15.87 6.18
N HIS A 143 4.09 14.96 5.24
CA HIS A 143 5.14 14.07 4.74
C HIS A 143 5.73 14.54 3.41
N ILE A 144 7.02 14.23 3.20
CA ILE A 144 7.71 14.40 1.90
C ILE A 144 7.21 13.40 0.85
N TYR A 145 6.73 12.23 1.29
CA TYR A 145 6.03 11.26 0.45
C TYR A 145 4.52 11.45 0.61
N SER A 146 3.79 11.31 -0.45
CA SER A 146 2.33 11.47 -0.45
C SER A 146 1.63 10.41 -1.27
N GLY A 147 0.41 10.06 -0.85
CA GLY A 147 -0.40 9.07 -1.53
C GLY A 147 0.12 7.64 -1.41
N ILE A 148 -0.17 6.84 -2.42
CA ILE A 148 0.14 5.42 -2.45
C ILE A 148 1.54 5.22 -3.02
N THR A 149 2.53 5.01 -2.16
CA THR A 149 3.92 4.78 -2.55
C THR A 149 4.19 3.30 -2.89
N TYR A 150 3.58 2.41 -2.13
CA TYR A 150 3.74 0.97 -2.33
C TYR A 150 2.47 0.36 -2.94
N PRO A 151 2.59 -0.51 -3.95
CA PRO A 151 1.43 -1.13 -4.56
C PRO A 151 0.67 -2.00 -3.56
N PRO A 152 -0.67 -1.86 -3.49
CA PRO A 152 -1.50 -2.77 -2.73
C PRO A 152 -1.36 -4.21 -3.23
N ALA A 153 -1.46 -5.17 -2.29
CA ALA A 153 -1.48 -6.59 -2.62
C ALA A 153 -2.92 -7.11 -2.58
N PHE A 154 -3.30 -7.89 -3.58
CA PHE A 154 -4.64 -8.43 -3.74
C PHE A 154 -4.59 -9.92 -4.01
N GLY A 155 -5.56 -10.66 -3.47
CA GLY A 155 -5.66 -12.10 -3.68
C GLY A 155 -6.74 -12.74 -2.81
N THR A 156 -6.73 -14.06 -2.71
CA THR A 156 -7.56 -14.74 -1.73
C THR A 156 -7.10 -14.40 -0.31
N VAL A 157 -7.98 -14.52 0.67
CA VAL A 157 -7.63 -14.28 2.09
C VAL A 157 -6.44 -15.15 2.51
N THR A 158 -6.43 -16.41 2.10
CA THR A 158 -5.34 -17.37 2.41
C THR A 158 -4.00 -16.93 1.78
N ALA A 159 -4.04 -16.46 0.53
CA ALA A 159 -2.84 -16.00 -0.18
C ALA A 159 -2.23 -14.77 0.51
N ILE A 160 -3.05 -13.78 0.86
CA ILE A 160 -2.59 -12.58 1.56
C ILE A 160 -2.04 -12.93 2.96
N GLN A 161 -2.72 -13.77 3.72
CA GLN A 161 -2.24 -14.21 5.05
C GLN A 161 -0.91 -14.97 4.94
N LYS A 162 -0.77 -15.84 3.95
CA LYS A 162 0.50 -16.54 3.70
C LYS A 162 1.62 -15.56 3.31
N TYR A 163 1.33 -14.61 2.44
CA TYR A 163 2.27 -13.55 2.07
C TYR A 163 2.75 -12.76 3.29
N LEU A 164 1.83 -12.30 4.14
CA LEU A 164 2.17 -11.53 5.34
C LEU A 164 2.95 -12.36 6.36
N SER A 165 2.54 -13.61 6.59
CA SER A 165 3.24 -14.54 7.50
C SER A 165 4.66 -14.83 7.01
N THR A 166 4.86 -15.03 5.71
CA THR A 166 6.17 -15.24 5.12
C THR A 166 7.08 -14.02 5.30
N ARG A 167 6.54 -12.80 5.10
CA ARG A 167 7.30 -11.57 5.36
C ARG A 167 7.73 -11.44 6.81
N LEU A 168 6.82 -11.71 7.75
CA LEU A 168 7.14 -11.69 9.19
C LEU A 168 8.20 -12.72 9.55
N PHE A 169 8.10 -13.94 9.01
CA PHE A 169 9.07 -15.01 9.26
C PHE A 169 10.46 -14.64 8.75
N ILE A 170 10.58 -14.15 7.53
CA ILE A 170 11.85 -13.70 6.96
C ILE A 170 12.45 -12.56 7.79
N SER A 171 11.63 -11.58 8.17
CA SER A 171 12.07 -10.45 9.02
C SER A 171 12.56 -10.94 10.38
N GLY A 172 11.86 -11.91 10.97
CA GLY A 172 12.25 -12.54 12.25
C GLY A 172 13.59 -13.26 12.17
N ILE A 173 13.82 -14.06 11.11
CA ILE A 173 15.10 -14.74 10.88
C ILE A 173 16.23 -13.71 10.70
N THR A 174 15.99 -12.66 9.91
CA THR A 174 16.98 -11.61 9.68
C THR A 174 17.37 -10.92 10.98
N LEU A 175 16.39 -10.57 11.80
CA LEU A 175 16.60 -9.94 13.11
C LEU A 175 17.39 -10.87 14.05
N ALA A 176 17.03 -12.16 14.10
CA ALA A 176 17.75 -13.16 14.90
C ALA A 176 19.21 -13.33 14.45
N ALA A 177 19.47 -13.35 13.14
CA ALA A 177 20.81 -13.41 12.59
C ALA A 177 21.67 -12.19 12.96
N ILE A 178 21.11 -10.99 12.87
CA ILE A 178 21.77 -9.74 13.27
C ILE A 178 22.09 -9.76 14.76
N PHE A 179 21.16 -10.21 15.58
CA PHE A 179 21.36 -10.32 17.03
C PHE A 179 22.48 -11.31 17.39
N LEU A 180 22.48 -12.51 16.76
CA LEU A 180 23.52 -13.51 16.97
C LEU A 180 24.90 -12.99 16.55
N PHE A 181 24.98 -12.34 15.39
CA PHE A 181 26.23 -11.73 14.93
C PHE A 181 26.75 -10.67 15.90
N GLY A 182 25.88 -9.81 16.41
CA GLY A 182 26.21 -8.81 17.42
C GLY A 182 26.69 -9.43 18.73
N ALA A 183 26.03 -10.47 19.20
CA ALA A 183 26.41 -11.19 20.42
C ALA A 183 27.79 -11.88 20.27
N CYS A 184 28.03 -12.55 19.14
CA CYS A 184 29.34 -13.15 18.84
C CYS A 184 30.44 -12.08 18.78
N SER A 185 30.20 -10.96 18.10
CA SER A 185 31.16 -9.86 18.00
C SER A 185 31.52 -9.29 19.38
N LEU A 186 30.52 -9.10 20.22
CA LEU A 186 30.73 -8.63 21.61
C LEU A 186 31.52 -9.63 22.43
N PHE A 187 31.21 -10.92 22.29
CA PHE A 187 31.96 -12.00 22.98
C PHE A 187 33.44 -11.99 22.58
N PHE A 188 33.76 -11.93 21.28
CA PHE A 188 35.12 -11.85 20.79
C PHE A 188 35.84 -10.59 21.26
N PHE A 189 35.15 -9.44 21.25
CA PHE A 189 35.72 -8.20 21.75
C PHE A 189 36.09 -8.28 23.24
N CYS A 190 35.22 -8.83 24.09
CA CYS A 190 35.47 -9.02 25.51
C CYS A 190 36.65 -10.02 25.75
N ARG A 191 36.73 -11.09 24.94
CA ARG A 191 37.81 -12.06 25.00
C ARG A 191 39.17 -11.45 24.66
N LEU A 192 39.24 -10.68 23.57
CA LEU A 192 40.45 -10.01 23.12
C LEU A 192 40.91 -8.96 24.15
N LYS A 193 39.99 -8.18 24.70
CA LYS A 193 40.31 -7.19 25.74
C LYS A 193 40.85 -7.86 27.00
N HIS A 194 40.28 -8.99 27.43
CA HIS A 194 40.74 -9.73 28.58
C HIS A 194 42.16 -10.31 28.37
N ASN A 195 42.43 -10.89 27.20
CA ASN A 195 43.76 -11.43 26.88
C ASN A 195 44.84 -10.33 26.83
N ASN A 196 44.51 -9.13 26.31
CA ASN A 196 45.48 -8.03 26.30
C ASN A 196 45.71 -7.43 27.69
N ALA A 197 44.77 -7.55 28.63
CA ALA A 197 44.95 -7.12 30.03
C ALA A 197 45.82 -8.07 30.85
N LEU A 198 46.09 -9.32 30.35
CA LEU A 198 46.98 -10.29 31.01
C LEU A 198 48.42 -10.20 30.53
N VAL A 199 48.72 -9.32 29.56
CA VAL A 199 50.06 -9.13 28.96
C VAL A 199 50.77 -7.92 29.52
N PHE A 200 50.13 -7.16 30.40
CA PHE A 200 50.69 -6.09 31.22
C PHE A 200 50.52 -6.48 32.73
#